data_c2f676f1eda4523f12610108d1d4bce3
#
_entry.id   c2f676f1eda4523f12610108d1d4bce3
#
_cell.length_a   1.000
_cell.length_b   1.000
_cell.length_c   1.000
_cell.angle_alpha   90.00
_cell.angle_beta   90.00
_cell.angle_gamma   90.00
#
_symmetry.space_group_name_H-M   'P 1'
#
loop_
_entity.id
_entity.type
_entity.pdbx_description
1 polymer ?
#
loop_
_entity_poly.entity_id
_entity_poly.type
_entity_poly.pdbx_seq_one_letter_code
_entity_poly.pdbx_strand_id
1 'polypeptide(L)'
;MANQTVTPWAPFRQRAFLVLWLATLFSNVGTWMHDVGAGWLMTSLDPDPGMIAAVQAMTTLPVFLLALLAGALADILDRRRLLLVVNAMMLMASAFLAFQVQRGGISSHGLLLITFLLGCGAAFLAPAWQAIVPSLLDRKELQAGIALNSMGINISRAIGPALAGLLIA
;
A
#
# COMPACT_ATOMS: atom_id res chain seq x y z
N MET A 1 -9.12 -15.69 -37.91
CA MET A 1 -9.51 -14.84 -36.76
C MET A 1 -8.36 -13.93 -36.49
N ALA A 2 -8.45 -12.65 -36.81
CA ALA A 2 -7.38 -11.68 -36.61
C ALA A 2 -7.15 -11.52 -35.08
N ASN A 3 -5.96 -11.84 -34.65
CA ASN A 3 -5.50 -11.62 -33.29
C ASN A 3 -5.39 -10.10 -33.10
N GLN A 4 -6.46 -9.45 -32.62
CA GLN A 4 -6.42 -8.04 -32.28
C GLN A 4 -5.50 -7.92 -31.09
N THR A 5 -4.25 -7.56 -31.34
CA THR A 5 -3.28 -7.23 -30.29
C THR A 5 -3.83 -6.04 -29.50
N VAL A 6 -4.35 -6.31 -28.34
CA VAL A 6 -4.80 -5.27 -27.40
C VAL A 6 -3.58 -4.44 -27.03
N THR A 7 -3.65 -3.14 -27.24
CA THR A 7 -2.56 -2.22 -26.86
C THR A 7 -2.31 -2.35 -25.36
N PRO A 8 -1.04 -2.47 -24.88
CA PRO A 8 -0.74 -2.60 -23.45
C PRO A 8 -1.33 -1.49 -22.56
N TRP A 9 -1.61 -0.34 -23.16
CA TRP A 9 -2.18 0.84 -22.50
C TRP A 9 -3.71 0.93 -22.57
N ALA A 10 -4.38 -0.05 -23.21
CA ALA A 10 -5.83 -0.06 -23.37
C ALA A 10 -6.60 0.09 -22.06
N PRO A 11 -6.19 -0.53 -20.93
CA PRO A 11 -6.88 -0.38 -19.65
C PRO A 11 -7.01 1.07 -19.17
N PHE A 12 -6.09 1.96 -19.52
CA PHE A 12 -6.16 3.38 -19.13
C PHE A 12 -7.27 4.17 -19.84
N ARG A 13 -7.88 3.63 -20.88
CA ARG A 13 -9.08 4.20 -21.50
C ARG A 13 -10.30 4.10 -20.57
N GLN A 14 -10.31 3.12 -19.68
CA GLN A 14 -11.32 2.96 -18.64
C GLN A 14 -11.03 3.94 -17.48
N ARG A 15 -11.83 5.02 -17.38
CA ARG A 15 -11.62 6.06 -16.33
C ARG A 15 -11.56 5.48 -14.93
N ALA A 16 -12.42 4.49 -14.62
CA ALA A 16 -12.44 3.86 -13.30
C ALA A 16 -11.13 3.14 -12.99
N PHE A 17 -10.59 2.41 -13.97
CA PHE A 17 -9.29 1.74 -13.83
C PHE A 17 -8.15 2.75 -13.66
N LEU A 18 -8.11 3.79 -14.49
CA LEU A 18 -7.07 4.81 -14.42
C LEU A 18 -7.05 5.51 -13.05
N VAL A 19 -8.21 5.96 -12.56
CA VAL A 19 -8.32 6.64 -11.26
C VAL A 19 -7.88 5.71 -10.13
N LEU A 20 -8.33 4.46 -10.15
CA LEU A 20 -7.96 3.48 -9.13
C LEU A 20 -6.46 3.14 -9.20
N TRP A 21 -5.90 3.00 -10.40
CA TRP A 21 -4.48 2.74 -10.61
C TRP A 21 -3.60 3.88 -10.10
N LEU A 22 -3.95 5.13 -10.40
CA LEU A 22 -3.24 6.31 -9.89
C LEU A 22 -3.33 6.40 -8.37
N ALA A 23 -4.53 6.22 -7.79
CA ALA A 23 -4.71 6.21 -6.34
C ALA A 23 -3.85 5.15 -5.67
N THR A 24 -3.79 3.95 -6.24
CA THR A 24 -2.95 2.85 -5.74
C THR A 24 -1.47 3.14 -5.89
N LEU A 25 -1.05 3.76 -7.00
CA LEU A 25 0.34 4.16 -7.23
C LEU A 25 0.80 5.14 -6.13
N PHE A 26 0.04 6.21 -5.88
CA PHE A 26 0.36 7.18 -4.84
C PHE A 26 0.33 6.56 -3.43
N SER A 27 -0.65 5.71 -3.15
CA SER A 27 -0.73 4.98 -1.88
C SER A 27 0.49 4.08 -1.66
N ASN A 28 0.91 3.34 -2.69
CA ASN A 28 2.10 2.50 -2.61
C ASN A 28 3.38 3.32 -2.43
N VAL A 29 3.53 4.45 -3.14
CA VAL A 29 4.68 5.36 -2.92
C VAL A 29 4.72 5.80 -1.46
N GLY A 30 3.58 6.23 -0.90
CA GLY A 30 3.48 6.61 0.52
C GLY A 30 3.84 5.48 1.48
N THR A 31 3.43 4.24 1.19
CA THR A 31 3.79 3.06 1.99
C THR A 31 5.30 2.82 1.97
N TRP A 32 5.95 2.85 0.80
CA TRP A 32 7.40 2.70 0.70
C TRP A 32 8.17 3.85 1.37
N MET A 33 7.64 5.08 1.31
CA MET A 33 8.20 6.22 2.05
C MET A 33 8.08 6.00 3.55
N HIS A 34 6.92 5.52 4.02
CA HIS A 34 6.70 5.21 5.44
C HIS A 34 7.68 4.14 5.94
N ASP A 35 7.89 3.07 5.19
CA ASP A 35 8.79 1.97 5.59
C ASP A 35 10.23 2.48 5.84
N VAL A 36 10.74 3.32 4.95
CA VAL A 36 12.06 3.96 5.11
C VAL A 36 12.05 4.96 6.27
N GLY A 37 11.04 5.84 6.33
CA GLY A 37 10.92 6.86 7.36
C GLY A 37 10.74 6.27 8.76
N ALA A 38 9.96 5.20 8.91
CA ALA A 38 9.75 4.52 10.18
C ALA A 38 11.04 3.83 10.64
N GLY A 39 11.77 3.17 9.74
CA GLY A 39 13.07 2.58 10.05
C GLY A 39 14.07 3.65 10.53
N TRP A 40 14.17 4.76 9.81
CA TRP A 40 15.03 5.88 10.19
C TRP A 40 14.62 6.52 11.53
N LEU A 41 13.32 6.80 11.70
CA LEU A 41 12.81 7.37 12.94
C LEU A 41 13.09 6.45 14.15
N MET A 42 12.98 5.13 13.96
CA MET A 42 13.28 4.17 15.03
C MET A 42 14.73 4.28 15.48
N THR A 43 15.70 4.50 14.59
CA THR A 43 17.12 4.66 14.99
C THR A 43 17.37 5.84 15.91
N SER A 44 16.53 6.87 15.84
CA SER A 44 16.60 8.05 16.71
C SER A 44 15.80 7.90 18.01
N LEU A 45 14.75 7.06 18.02
CA LEU A 45 13.91 6.82 19.20
C LEU A 45 14.50 5.72 20.11
N ASP A 46 15.02 4.66 19.49
CA ASP A 46 15.58 3.51 20.17
C ASP A 46 16.61 2.83 19.26
N PRO A 47 17.91 3.00 19.51
CA PRO A 47 18.96 2.46 18.65
C PRO A 47 19.18 0.95 18.80
N ASP A 48 18.35 0.24 19.60
CA ASP A 48 18.45 -1.21 19.71
C ASP A 48 18.16 -1.86 18.35
N PRO A 49 19.08 -2.69 17.81
CA PRO A 49 18.87 -3.42 16.54
C PRO A 49 17.59 -4.25 16.51
N GLY A 50 17.16 -4.79 17.66
CA GLY A 50 15.91 -5.53 17.79
C GLY A 50 14.68 -4.65 17.51
N MET A 51 14.67 -3.41 18.01
CA MET A 51 13.59 -2.46 17.77
C MET A 51 13.55 -1.99 16.31
N ILE A 52 14.70 -1.80 15.68
CA ILE A 52 14.78 -1.46 14.25
C ILE A 52 14.24 -2.63 13.41
N ALA A 53 14.63 -3.86 13.72
CA ALA A 53 14.11 -5.05 13.06
C ALA A 53 12.59 -5.25 13.29
N ALA A 54 12.10 -4.87 14.48
CA ALA A 54 10.67 -4.94 14.79
C ALA A 54 9.81 -4.05 13.89
N VAL A 55 10.31 -2.91 13.39
CA VAL A 55 9.61 -2.09 12.41
C VAL A 55 9.25 -2.91 11.17
N GLN A 56 10.23 -3.65 10.62
CA GLN A 56 10.00 -4.51 9.45
C GLN A 56 9.05 -5.66 9.77
N ALA A 57 9.15 -6.24 10.97
CA ALA A 57 8.22 -7.27 11.43
C ALA A 57 6.79 -6.73 11.54
N MET A 58 6.59 -5.51 12.08
CA MET A 58 5.27 -4.89 12.19
C MET A 58 4.65 -4.54 10.84
N THR A 59 5.44 -4.32 9.79
CA THR A 59 4.94 -4.13 8.42
C THR A 59 4.47 -5.46 7.80
N THR A 60 5.21 -6.55 8.01
CA THR A 60 4.99 -7.81 7.28
C THR A 60 4.10 -8.80 8.04
N LEU A 61 4.20 -8.84 9.36
CA LEU A 61 3.45 -9.76 10.21
C LEU A 61 1.92 -9.68 10.03
N PRO A 62 1.30 -8.47 9.95
CA PRO A 62 -0.14 -8.36 9.71
C PRO A 62 -0.56 -8.97 8.38
N VAL A 63 0.26 -8.79 7.33
CA VAL A 63 -0.04 -9.34 6.01
C VAL A 63 -0.11 -10.87 6.08
N PHE A 64 0.82 -11.49 6.79
CA PHE A 64 0.83 -12.95 6.98
C PHE A 64 -0.36 -13.42 7.84
N LEU A 65 -0.62 -12.76 8.97
CA LEU A 65 -1.70 -13.15 9.89
C LEU A 65 -3.09 -12.93 9.30
N LEU A 66 -3.28 -11.86 8.53
CA LEU A 66 -4.58 -11.45 8.02
C LEU A 66 -4.86 -11.93 6.59
N ALA A 67 -3.90 -12.58 5.89
CA ALA A 67 -4.04 -12.96 4.49
C ALA A 67 -5.33 -13.73 4.20
N LEU A 68 -5.65 -14.75 5.01
CA LEU A 68 -6.86 -15.56 4.84
C LEU A 68 -8.14 -14.77 5.13
N LEU A 69 -8.15 -13.96 6.19
CA LEU A 69 -9.28 -13.10 6.55
C LEU A 69 -9.51 -12.02 5.50
N ALA A 70 -8.44 -11.41 5.01
CA ALA A 70 -8.49 -10.37 3.98
C ALA A 70 -9.05 -10.92 2.66
N GLY A 71 -8.64 -12.13 2.26
CA GLY A 71 -9.20 -12.82 1.09
C GLY A 71 -10.69 -13.09 1.25
N ALA A 72 -11.09 -13.71 2.37
CA ALA A 72 -12.49 -14.02 2.64
C ALA A 72 -13.38 -12.75 2.69
N LEU A 73 -12.91 -11.68 3.33
CA LEU A 73 -13.65 -10.42 3.41
C LEU A 73 -13.74 -9.71 2.06
N ALA A 74 -12.69 -9.79 1.22
CA ALA A 74 -12.72 -9.23 -0.14
C ALA A 74 -13.72 -9.94 -1.06
N ASP A 75 -14.05 -11.21 -0.77
CA ASP A 75 -15.06 -11.97 -1.52
C ASP A 75 -16.49 -11.68 -1.06
N ILE A 76 -16.70 -11.41 0.25
CA ILE A 76 -18.02 -11.25 0.86
C ILE A 76 -18.48 -9.79 0.87
N LEU A 77 -17.54 -8.85 1.12
CA LEU A 77 -17.86 -7.44 1.26
C LEU A 77 -17.86 -6.71 -0.09
N ASP A 78 -18.57 -5.57 -0.11
CA ASP A 78 -18.46 -4.62 -1.21
C ASP A 78 -17.01 -4.11 -1.32
N ARG A 79 -16.33 -4.50 -2.39
CA ARG A 79 -14.90 -4.24 -2.65
C ARG A 79 -14.57 -2.75 -2.64
N ARG A 80 -15.49 -1.91 -3.15
CA ARG A 80 -15.31 -0.46 -3.17
C ARG A 80 -15.35 0.10 -1.75
N ARG A 81 -16.33 -0.34 -0.95
CA ARG A 81 -16.43 0.09 0.46
C ARG A 81 -15.22 -0.36 1.27
N LEU A 82 -14.79 -1.61 1.06
CA LEU A 82 -13.59 -2.15 1.72
C LEU A 82 -12.37 -1.29 1.41
N LEU A 83 -12.11 -0.99 0.12
CA LEU A 83 -10.98 -0.14 -0.28
C LEU A 83 -11.08 1.26 0.32
N LEU A 84 -12.27 1.88 0.34
CA LEU A 84 -12.45 3.22 0.91
C LEU A 84 -12.18 3.23 2.42
N VAL A 85 -12.73 2.27 3.17
CA VAL A 85 -12.55 2.17 4.62
C VAL A 85 -11.09 1.93 4.97
N VAL A 86 -10.44 0.98 4.30
CA VAL A 86 -9.03 0.66 4.54
C VAL A 86 -8.13 1.86 4.24
N ASN A 87 -8.31 2.52 3.08
CA ASN A 87 -7.51 3.70 2.75
C ASN A 87 -7.77 4.88 3.71
N ALA A 88 -9.03 5.10 4.15
CA ALA A 88 -9.34 6.11 5.15
C ALA A 88 -8.66 5.81 6.50
N MET A 89 -8.68 4.56 6.94
CA MET A 89 -7.98 4.13 8.15
C MET A 89 -6.47 4.36 8.04
N MET A 90 -5.85 3.97 6.92
CA MET A 90 -4.42 4.19 6.68
C MET A 90 -4.07 5.68 6.63
N LEU A 91 -4.91 6.50 6.00
CA LEU A 91 -4.73 7.96 5.97
C LEU A 91 -4.79 8.56 7.39
N MET A 92 -5.77 8.17 8.19
CA MET A 92 -5.90 8.64 9.58
C MET A 92 -4.71 8.19 10.44
N ALA A 93 -4.27 6.95 10.32
CA ALA A 93 -3.10 6.44 11.04
C ALA A 93 -1.81 7.18 10.64
N SER A 94 -1.61 7.42 9.34
CA SER A 94 -0.45 8.18 8.84
C SER A 94 -0.49 9.64 9.28
N ALA A 95 -1.66 10.29 9.22
CA ALA A 95 -1.84 11.66 9.69
C ALA A 95 -1.60 11.79 11.19
N PHE A 96 -2.08 10.83 11.97
CA PHE A 96 -1.84 10.77 13.42
C PHE A 96 -0.35 10.57 13.72
N LEU A 97 0.34 9.69 12.99
CA LEU A 97 1.78 9.51 13.11
C LEU A 97 2.53 10.83 12.83
N ALA A 98 2.22 11.48 11.70
CA ALA A 98 2.85 12.74 11.33
C ALA A 98 2.66 13.82 12.42
N PHE A 99 1.47 13.92 12.97
CA PHE A 99 1.15 14.85 14.06
C PHE A 99 1.95 14.55 15.33
N GLN A 100 2.07 13.27 15.72
CA GLN A 100 2.85 12.86 16.90
C GLN A 100 4.35 13.10 16.71
N VAL A 101 4.88 12.84 15.51
CA VAL A 101 6.29 13.12 15.17
C VAL A 101 6.57 14.61 15.24
N GLN A 102 5.72 15.47 14.66
CA GLN A 102 5.90 16.93 14.72
C GLN A 102 5.87 17.48 16.15
N ARG A 103 5.12 16.86 17.05
CA ARG A 103 5.07 17.24 18.47
C ARG A 103 6.20 16.65 19.31
N GLY A 104 7.03 15.79 18.75
CA GLY A 104 8.03 15.02 19.52
C GLY A 104 7.41 14.06 20.54
N GLY A 105 6.12 13.72 20.38
CA GLY A 105 5.37 12.87 21.32
C GLY A 105 5.33 11.39 20.96
N ILE A 106 6.00 10.97 19.87
CA ILE A 106 6.01 9.56 19.47
C ILE A 106 7.04 8.77 20.28
N SER A 107 6.63 7.62 20.81
CA SER A 107 7.54 6.63 21.41
C SER A 107 7.87 5.52 20.42
N SER A 108 8.94 4.76 20.69
CA SER A 108 9.32 3.59 19.88
C SER A 108 8.18 2.57 19.76
N HIS A 109 7.50 2.25 20.87
CA HIS A 109 6.34 1.36 20.87
C HIS A 109 5.12 1.96 20.15
N GLY A 110 4.91 3.27 20.25
CA GLY A 110 3.88 3.98 19.51
C GLY A 110 4.09 3.91 17.99
N LEU A 111 5.33 4.06 17.54
CA LEU A 111 5.71 3.88 16.13
C LEU A 111 5.44 2.47 15.67
N LEU A 112 5.84 1.44 16.44
CA LEU A 112 5.56 0.04 16.10
C LEU A 112 4.07 -0.25 15.99
N LEU A 113 3.24 0.26 16.91
CA LEU A 113 1.79 0.08 16.88
C LEU A 113 1.16 0.69 15.62
N ILE A 114 1.55 1.93 15.26
CA ILE A 114 1.01 2.59 14.07
C ILE A 114 1.47 1.87 12.79
N THR A 115 2.74 1.44 12.73
CA THR A 115 3.27 0.63 11.62
C THR A 115 2.50 -0.69 11.48
N PHE A 116 2.18 -1.36 12.59
CA PHE A 116 1.34 -2.56 12.59
C PHE A 116 -0.06 -2.29 12.05
N LEU A 117 -0.71 -1.19 12.46
CA LEU A 117 -2.02 -0.79 11.94
C LEU A 117 -2.00 -0.50 10.44
N LEU A 118 -0.93 0.14 9.95
CA LEU A 118 -0.74 0.37 8.51
C LEU A 118 -0.51 -0.96 7.77
N GLY A 119 0.25 -1.89 8.35
CA GLY A 119 0.43 -3.24 7.84
C GLY A 119 -0.89 -4.03 7.78
N CYS A 120 -1.78 -3.87 8.77
CA CYS A 120 -3.14 -4.43 8.72
C CYS A 120 -3.92 -3.88 7.53
N GLY A 121 -3.86 -2.57 7.28
CA GLY A 121 -4.47 -1.97 6.11
C GLY A 121 -3.92 -2.53 4.80
N ALA A 122 -2.60 -2.64 4.67
CA ALA A 122 -1.93 -3.18 3.50
C ALA A 122 -2.36 -4.62 3.19
N ALA A 123 -2.61 -5.45 4.23
CA ALA A 123 -3.08 -6.82 4.09
C ALA A 123 -4.41 -6.94 3.33
N PHE A 124 -5.30 -5.94 3.44
CA PHE A 124 -6.59 -5.92 2.76
C PHE A 124 -6.54 -5.31 1.37
N LEU A 125 -5.56 -4.45 1.07
CA LEU A 125 -5.49 -3.75 -0.22
C LEU A 125 -5.24 -4.69 -1.39
N ALA A 126 -4.29 -5.62 -1.27
CA ALA A 126 -3.91 -6.51 -2.36
C ALA A 126 -5.06 -7.43 -2.82
N PRO A 127 -5.77 -8.19 -1.93
CA PRO A 127 -6.89 -9.02 -2.36
C PRO A 127 -8.08 -8.18 -2.87
N ALA A 128 -8.37 -7.03 -2.25
CA ALA A 128 -9.44 -6.16 -2.70
C ALA A 128 -9.16 -5.60 -4.11
N TRP A 129 -7.92 -5.22 -4.40
CA TRP A 129 -7.49 -4.81 -5.74
C TRP A 129 -7.64 -5.94 -6.76
N GLN A 130 -7.13 -7.13 -6.45
CA GLN A 130 -7.22 -8.29 -7.35
C GLN A 130 -8.67 -8.66 -7.64
N ALA A 131 -9.56 -8.48 -6.68
CA ALA A 131 -10.97 -8.77 -6.82
C ALA A 131 -11.72 -7.70 -7.66
N ILE A 132 -11.32 -6.42 -7.64
CA ILE A 132 -12.03 -5.35 -8.35
C ILE A 132 -11.60 -5.22 -9.82
N VAL A 133 -10.33 -5.46 -10.16
CA VAL A 133 -9.79 -5.28 -11.51
C VAL A 133 -10.58 -6.05 -12.59
N PRO A 134 -10.95 -7.33 -12.38
CA PRO A 134 -11.75 -8.06 -13.37
C PRO A 134 -13.14 -7.48 -13.63
N SER A 135 -13.68 -6.67 -12.72
CA SER A 135 -14.98 -6.00 -12.90
C SER A 135 -14.86 -4.66 -13.63
N LEU A 136 -13.65 -4.14 -13.76
CA LEU A 136 -13.38 -2.84 -14.41
C LEU A 136 -12.89 -2.99 -15.85
N LEU A 137 -12.37 -4.15 -16.23
CA LEU A 137 -11.72 -4.39 -17.51
C LEU A 137 -12.39 -5.53 -18.27
N ASP A 138 -12.40 -5.42 -19.59
CA ASP A 138 -12.78 -6.52 -20.45
C ASP A 138 -11.78 -7.68 -20.34
N ARG A 139 -12.25 -8.92 -20.54
CA ARG A 139 -11.40 -10.13 -20.49
C ARG A 139 -10.13 -10.03 -21.35
N LYS A 140 -10.21 -9.33 -22.48
CA LYS A 140 -9.08 -9.11 -23.40
C LYS A 140 -8.02 -8.16 -22.83
N GLU A 141 -8.40 -7.27 -21.91
CA GLU A 141 -7.55 -6.23 -21.31
C GLU A 141 -7.00 -6.65 -19.94
N LEU A 142 -7.51 -7.73 -19.34
CA LEU A 142 -7.10 -8.18 -17.99
C LEU A 142 -5.58 -8.39 -17.86
N GLN A 143 -4.98 -9.03 -18.86
CA GLN A 143 -3.54 -9.30 -18.85
C GLN A 143 -2.72 -8.01 -18.87
N ALA A 144 -3.15 -7.04 -19.69
CA ALA A 144 -2.55 -5.70 -19.71
C ALA A 144 -2.77 -4.96 -18.37
N GLY A 145 -3.96 -5.06 -17.77
CA GLY A 145 -4.26 -4.47 -16.46
C GLY A 145 -3.38 -5.04 -15.35
N ILE A 146 -3.14 -6.36 -15.32
CA ILE A 146 -2.24 -7.01 -14.37
C ILE A 146 -0.79 -6.52 -14.57
N ALA A 147 -0.33 -6.42 -15.82
CA ALA A 147 1.01 -5.92 -16.14
C ALA A 147 1.18 -4.46 -15.69
N LEU A 148 0.18 -3.60 -15.93
CA LEU A 148 0.19 -2.20 -15.48
C LEU A 148 0.21 -2.09 -13.95
N ASN A 149 -0.54 -2.95 -13.23
CA ASN A 149 -0.49 -2.97 -11.78
C ASN A 149 0.92 -3.35 -11.27
N SER A 150 1.52 -4.38 -11.83
CA SER A 150 2.90 -4.79 -11.49
C SER A 150 3.90 -3.68 -11.78
N MET A 151 3.73 -2.95 -12.90
CA MET A 151 4.54 -1.79 -13.23
C MET A 151 4.38 -0.68 -12.18
N GLY A 152 3.15 -0.37 -11.77
CA GLY A 152 2.87 0.61 -10.72
C GLY A 152 3.55 0.27 -9.40
N ILE A 153 3.48 -0.99 -8.95
CA ILE A 153 4.15 -1.48 -7.74
C ILE A 153 5.67 -1.29 -7.84
N ASN A 154 6.29 -1.65 -8.97
CA ASN A 154 7.75 -1.53 -9.14
C ASN A 154 8.19 -0.06 -9.23
N ILE A 155 7.42 0.81 -9.87
CA ILE A 155 7.66 2.26 -9.88
C ILE A 155 7.62 2.81 -8.44
N SER A 156 6.60 2.45 -7.67
CA SER A 156 6.45 2.89 -6.28
C SER A 156 7.60 2.42 -5.40
N ARG A 157 8.05 1.16 -5.60
CA ARG A 157 9.19 0.57 -4.89
C ARG A 157 10.50 1.29 -5.20
N ALA A 158 10.68 1.80 -6.42
CA ALA A 158 11.88 2.53 -6.80
C ALA A 158 11.84 3.99 -6.32
N ILE A 159 10.69 4.66 -6.47
CA ILE A 159 10.53 6.10 -6.20
C ILE A 159 10.33 6.37 -4.69
N GLY A 160 9.54 5.54 -4.00
CA GLY A 160 9.19 5.77 -2.60
C GLY A 160 10.40 5.93 -1.67
N PRO A 161 11.32 4.95 -1.62
CA PRO A 161 12.53 5.07 -0.81
C PRO A 161 13.42 6.25 -1.20
N ALA A 162 13.54 6.56 -2.50
CA ALA A 162 14.32 7.70 -2.98
C ALA A 162 13.73 9.03 -2.48
N LEU A 163 12.40 9.20 -2.56
CA LEU A 163 11.74 10.39 -2.03
C LEU A 163 11.87 10.48 -0.50
N ALA A 164 11.73 9.36 0.21
CA ALA A 164 11.93 9.33 1.66
C ALA A 164 13.36 9.76 2.03
N GLY A 165 14.38 9.21 1.35
CA GLY A 165 15.77 9.59 1.57
C GLY A 165 16.05 11.07 1.33
N LEU A 166 15.46 11.67 0.28
CA LEU A 166 15.57 13.10 0.00
C LEU A 166 14.91 13.99 1.04
N LEU A 167 13.85 13.52 1.71
CA LEU A 167 13.17 14.28 2.76
C LEU A 167 13.85 14.15 4.12
N ILE A 168 14.63 13.10 4.34
CA ILE A 168 15.35 12.83 5.59
C ILE A 168 16.75 13.47 5.57
N ALA A 169 17.36 13.65 4.38
CA ALA A 169 18.68 14.25 4.21
C ALA A 169 18.67 15.75 4.50
#